data_7bcaff7d40161dcad617e926bc1611da
#
_entry.id   7bcaff7d40161dcad617e926bc1611da
#
_cell.length_a   1.000
_cell.length_b   1.000
_cell.length_c   1.000
_cell.angle_alpha   90.00
_cell.angle_beta   90.00
_cell.angle_gamma   90.00
#
_symmetry.space_group_name_H-M   'P 1'
#
loop_
_entity.id
_entity.type
_entity.pdbx_description
1 polymer ?
#
loop_
_entity_poly.entity_id
_entity_poly.type
_entity_poly.pdbx_seq_one_letter_code
_entity_poly.pdbx_strand_id
1 'polypeptide(L)'
;MGRRCIEELVEFRQQLYNCLPRWSDALFELTDAALCASGPVTSVPSLSLEPEFTRSHGSLYKALAKGRIDGDRLRRLLVDAAPKDWPLVFAVDASTWDRCDAECSPERGFYYSASKHSAGQPIVAGWSFQWICQLCFAPDSWTAPVDARRITPKEDTADATIDQVRGLVELLRDDGEVPLFVFDAGYDPIALAHGLSDARAQVLCRIRDDRVFYTDPPPRPNRPKGTGGRPPRHGRRMKCSDRRTWGKPSETLVMTDPRHGRVTVTAWHGMHPKLCGRSRWAAHERPPIVKGSIIRVEVEHLPKPTTRTKKTLWLFWSGPGTPNLDACWRAYLRRFDIEHMFRLAKNTLGWTSPSLCTPAQAERWTWLVVAMLAQLRLARRHVDDLRLPWERPREPAQLTPVRTRRGFRRLRAVIGTPASPPKYTKAGPGRPKGTRSPPRTRYPAIKKAA
;
A
#
# COMPACT_ATOMS: atom_id res chain seq x y z
N MET A 1 -6.62 -12.57 -29.68
CA MET A 1 -6.32 -12.22 -28.28
C MET A 1 -6.04 -10.71 -28.08
N GLY A 2 -5.37 -10.02 -28.98
CA GLY A 2 -5.01 -8.59 -28.84
C GLY A 2 -6.18 -7.59 -28.77
N ARG A 3 -7.29 -7.78 -29.46
CA ARG A 3 -8.43 -6.83 -29.45
C ARG A 3 -9.14 -6.78 -28.09
N ARG A 4 -9.47 -7.92 -27.47
CA ARG A 4 -10.16 -7.94 -26.15
C ARG A 4 -9.45 -7.18 -25.03
N CYS A 5 -8.14 -7.21 -25.00
CA CYS A 5 -7.39 -6.55 -23.92
C CYS A 5 -7.24 -5.03 -24.13
N ILE A 6 -7.25 -4.52 -25.38
CA ILE A 6 -7.33 -3.07 -25.65
C ILE A 6 -8.71 -2.56 -25.23
N GLU A 7 -9.76 -3.33 -25.50
CA GLU A 7 -11.14 -3.03 -25.08
C GLU A 7 -11.22 -2.88 -23.54
N GLU A 8 -10.55 -3.75 -22.78
CA GLU A 8 -10.47 -3.66 -21.31
C GLU A 8 -9.84 -2.34 -20.83
N LEU A 9 -8.74 -1.89 -21.45
CA LEU A 9 -8.14 -0.61 -21.13
C LEU A 9 -9.04 0.56 -21.51
N VAL A 10 -9.70 0.51 -22.67
CA VAL A 10 -10.65 1.55 -23.11
C VAL A 10 -11.83 1.65 -22.17
N GLU A 11 -12.40 0.50 -21.79
CA GLU A 11 -13.51 0.42 -20.83
C GLU A 11 -13.08 0.95 -19.46
N PHE A 12 -11.91 0.54 -18.94
CA PHE A 12 -11.37 1.07 -17.70
C PHE A 12 -11.23 2.59 -17.73
N ARG A 13 -10.73 3.16 -18.83
CA ARG A 13 -10.57 4.61 -19.01
C ARG A 13 -11.91 5.34 -19.02
N GLN A 14 -12.92 4.76 -19.66
CA GLN A 14 -14.28 5.31 -19.64
C GLN A 14 -14.89 5.27 -18.24
N GLN A 15 -14.73 4.15 -17.53
CA GLN A 15 -15.22 4.00 -16.15
C GLN A 15 -14.47 4.93 -15.19
N LEU A 16 -13.15 5.10 -15.36
CA LEU A 16 -12.35 6.07 -14.62
C LEU A 16 -12.89 7.50 -14.82
N TYR A 17 -13.17 7.90 -16.06
CA TYR A 17 -13.77 9.20 -16.34
C TYR A 17 -15.10 9.40 -15.61
N ASN A 18 -15.94 8.35 -15.57
CA ASN A 18 -17.20 8.35 -14.85
C ASN A 18 -17.05 8.42 -13.30
N CYS A 19 -15.85 8.16 -12.77
CA CYS A 19 -15.53 8.39 -11.35
C CYS A 19 -15.15 9.82 -11.03
N LEU A 20 -15.14 10.72 -12.02
CA LEU A 20 -14.73 12.12 -11.89
C LEU A 20 -15.95 13.07 -12.06
N PRO A 21 -16.83 13.24 -11.06
CA PRO A 21 -18.09 13.98 -11.24
C PRO A 21 -17.92 15.50 -11.36
N ARG A 22 -16.74 16.05 -11.06
CA ARG A 22 -16.47 17.48 -11.17
C ARG A 22 -15.05 17.73 -11.63
N TRP A 23 -14.85 18.62 -12.64
CA TRP A 23 -13.58 18.86 -13.32
C TRP A 23 -13.04 17.62 -14.04
N SER A 24 -13.93 16.74 -14.47
CA SER A 24 -13.65 15.43 -15.06
C SER A 24 -12.62 15.50 -16.17
N ASP A 25 -12.86 16.34 -17.17
CA ASP A 25 -11.96 16.44 -18.31
C ASP A 25 -10.54 16.86 -17.91
N ALA A 26 -10.42 17.90 -17.04
CA ALA A 26 -9.12 18.40 -16.64
C ALA A 26 -8.36 17.40 -15.73
N LEU A 27 -9.06 16.67 -14.85
CA LEU A 27 -8.46 15.60 -14.04
C LEU A 27 -8.03 14.43 -14.91
N PHE A 28 -8.82 14.09 -15.93
CA PHE A 28 -8.52 13.00 -16.83
C PHE A 28 -7.35 13.33 -17.77
N GLU A 29 -7.36 14.52 -18.39
CA GLU A 29 -6.24 15.00 -19.21
C GLU A 29 -4.94 15.11 -18.39
N LEU A 30 -5.01 15.50 -17.11
CA LEU A 30 -3.87 15.51 -16.22
C LEU A 30 -3.28 14.10 -16.01
N THR A 31 -4.15 13.10 -15.95
CA THR A 31 -3.73 11.69 -15.89
C THR A 31 -3.03 11.27 -17.20
N ASP A 32 -3.61 11.62 -18.35
CA ASP A 32 -3.02 11.33 -19.66
C ASP A 32 -1.67 12.02 -19.84
N ALA A 33 -1.58 13.30 -19.49
CA ALA A 33 -0.33 14.06 -19.56
C ALA A 33 0.79 13.41 -18.71
N ALA A 34 0.47 12.97 -17.50
CA ALA A 34 1.44 12.30 -16.64
C ALA A 34 1.86 10.91 -17.17
N LEU A 35 0.96 10.17 -17.79
CA LEU A 35 1.26 8.88 -18.43
C LEU A 35 2.07 9.04 -19.72
N CYS A 36 1.85 10.12 -20.48
CA CYS A 36 2.47 10.38 -21.77
C CYS A 36 3.76 11.20 -21.69
N ALA A 37 4.04 11.85 -20.55
CA ALA A 37 5.25 12.66 -20.40
C ALA A 37 6.51 11.86 -20.70
N SER A 38 7.43 12.42 -21.48
CA SER A 38 8.64 11.74 -21.94
C SER A 38 9.65 11.47 -20.83
N GLY A 39 9.67 12.30 -19.79
CA GLY A 39 10.53 12.18 -18.61
C GLY A 39 9.76 11.97 -17.30
N PRO A 40 10.45 11.95 -16.17
CA PRO A 40 9.82 11.94 -14.85
C PRO A 40 8.96 13.19 -14.65
N VAL A 41 7.81 13.03 -14.01
CA VAL A 41 6.95 14.15 -13.62
C VAL A 41 7.56 14.85 -12.41
N THR A 42 8.19 15.98 -12.62
CA THR A 42 8.86 16.76 -11.56
C THR A 42 7.95 17.80 -10.93
N SER A 43 6.94 18.25 -11.66
CA SER A 43 5.98 19.25 -11.20
C SER A 43 4.65 19.12 -11.93
N VAL A 44 3.56 19.56 -11.30
CA VAL A 44 2.24 19.63 -11.96
C VAL A 44 2.23 20.67 -13.09
N PRO A 45 2.87 21.86 -12.95
CA PRO A 45 2.94 22.82 -14.05
C PRO A 45 3.53 22.27 -15.35
N SER A 46 4.56 21.42 -15.27
CA SER A 46 5.18 20.85 -16.48
C SER A 46 4.20 20.00 -17.30
N LEU A 47 3.21 19.39 -16.66
CA LEU A 47 2.18 18.62 -17.34
C LEU A 47 1.24 19.46 -18.21
N SER A 48 1.14 20.78 -17.96
CA SER A 48 0.38 21.66 -18.84
C SER A 48 1.05 21.93 -20.19
N LEU A 49 2.29 21.51 -20.35
CA LEU A 49 3.05 21.59 -21.60
C LEU A 49 2.94 20.32 -22.45
N GLU A 50 2.39 19.23 -21.86
CA GLU A 50 2.19 17.99 -22.60
C GLU A 50 1.00 18.12 -23.56
N PRO A 51 1.08 17.62 -24.79
CA PRO A 51 0.00 17.72 -25.80
C PRO A 51 -1.34 17.12 -25.34
N GLU A 52 -1.29 16.17 -24.41
CA GLU A 52 -2.47 15.51 -23.87
C GLU A 52 -3.26 16.40 -22.88
N PHE A 53 -2.67 17.50 -22.40
CA PHE A 53 -3.35 18.49 -21.58
C PHE A 53 -3.73 19.70 -22.44
N THR A 54 -4.94 19.69 -23.00
CA THR A 54 -5.39 20.69 -23.97
C THR A 54 -5.96 21.96 -23.33
N ARG A 55 -6.04 22.02 -22.01
CA ARG A 55 -6.65 23.11 -21.24
C ARG A 55 -5.61 24.10 -20.74
N SER A 56 -6.08 25.27 -20.30
CA SER A 56 -5.19 26.28 -19.75
C SER A 56 -4.49 25.81 -18.47
N HIS A 57 -3.27 26.28 -18.24
CA HIS A 57 -2.48 26.04 -17.02
C HIS A 57 -3.29 26.26 -15.72
N GLY A 58 -4.14 27.30 -15.66
CA GLY A 58 -5.01 27.54 -14.51
C GLY A 58 -6.06 26.45 -14.25
N SER A 59 -6.47 25.71 -15.28
CA SER A 59 -7.45 24.63 -15.15
C SER A 59 -6.87 23.44 -14.39
N LEU A 60 -5.59 23.16 -14.53
CA LEU A 60 -4.87 22.10 -13.83
C LEU A 60 -4.94 22.28 -12.31
N TYR A 61 -4.57 23.47 -11.81
CA TYR A 61 -4.64 23.78 -10.38
C TYR A 61 -6.06 23.81 -9.85
N LYS A 62 -7.01 24.37 -10.65
CA LYS A 62 -8.43 24.39 -10.28
C LYS A 62 -9.00 22.97 -10.21
N ALA A 63 -8.62 22.08 -11.11
CA ALA A 63 -9.05 20.68 -11.09
C ALA A 63 -8.59 19.97 -9.81
N LEU A 64 -7.32 20.13 -9.43
CA LEU A 64 -6.82 19.57 -8.17
C LEU A 64 -7.41 20.26 -6.93
N ALA A 65 -7.73 21.55 -7.00
CA ALA A 65 -8.31 22.28 -5.85
C ALA A 65 -9.80 22.04 -5.67
N LYS A 66 -10.58 22.00 -6.76
CA LYS A 66 -12.04 22.03 -6.76
C LYS A 66 -12.69 20.81 -7.41
N GLY A 67 -11.90 19.93 -8.01
CA GLY A 67 -12.37 18.69 -8.60
C GLY A 67 -12.90 17.74 -7.55
N ARG A 68 -13.67 16.74 -7.98
CA ARG A 68 -14.19 15.67 -7.13
C ARG A 68 -13.89 14.33 -7.78
N ILE A 69 -13.50 13.38 -6.97
CA ILE A 69 -13.33 11.98 -7.33
C ILE A 69 -14.29 11.18 -6.46
N ASP A 70 -15.07 10.30 -7.06
CA ASP A 70 -15.85 9.31 -6.35
C ASP A 70 -14.90 8.16 -5.96
N GLY A 71 -14.37 8.24 -4.74
CA GLY A 71 -13.37 7.29 -4.24
C GLY A 71 -13.91 5.87 -4.11
N ASP A 72 -15.18 5.70 -3.73
CA ASP A 72 -15.77 4.37 -3.54
C ASP A 72 -16.01 3.68 -4.89
N ARG A 73 -16.50 4.43 -5.87
CA ARG A 73 -16.64 3.94 -7.24
C ARG A 73 -15.29 3.62 -7.87
N LEU A 74 -14.29 4.48 -7.65
CA LEU A 74 -12.94 4.24 -8.17
C LEU A 74 -12.27 3.03 -7.51
N ARG A 75 -12.43 2.85 -6.20
CA ARG A 75 -11.92 1.66 -5.48
C ARG A 75 -12.53 0.38 -6.06
N ARG A 76 -13.84 0.36 -6.29
CA ARG A 76 -14.53 -0.78 -6.93
C ARG A 76 -13.97 -1.05 -8.32
N LEU A 77 -13.82 -0.02 -9.15
CA LEU A 77 -13.23 -0.13 -10.48
C LEU A 77 -11.81 -0.72 -10.43
N LEU A 78 -10.99 -0.31 -9.47
CA LEU A 78 -9.62 -0.82 -9.30
C LEU A 78 -9.60 -2.30 -8.89
N VAL A 79 -10.50 -2.71 -7.99
CA VAL A 79 -10.69 -4.11 -7.58
C VAL A 79 -11.18 -4.96 -8.76
N ASP A 80 -12.14 -4.47 -9.53
CA ASP A 80 -12.66 -5.18 -10.69
C ASP A 80 -11.61 -5.34 -11.80
N ALA A 81 -10.77 -4.34 -11.99
CA ALA A 81 -9.66 -4.36 -12.94
C ALA A 81 -8.41 -5.10 -12.44
N ALA A 82 -8.36 -5.51 -11.18
CA ALA A 82 -7.23 -6.28 -10.64
C ALA A 82 -7.15 -7.68 -11.29
N PRO A 83 -5.92 -8.22 -11.52
CA PRO A 83 -5.76 -9.50 -12.20
C PRO A 83 -6.41 -10.65 -11.42
N LYS A 84 -7.28 -11.41 -12.10
CA LYS A 84 -8.00 -12.54 -11.49
C LYS A 84 -7.15 -13.81 -11.39
N ASP A 85 -6.10 -13.89 -12.17
CA ASP A 85 -5.10 -14.97 -12.16
C ASP A 85 -4.00 -14.79 -11.09
N TRP A 86 -3.99 -13.65 -10.39
CA TRP A 86 -3.09 -13.45 -9.26
C TRP A 86 -3.73 -13.96 -7.97
N PRO A 87 -2.91 -14.44 -7.01
CA PRO A 87 -3.43 -14.88 -5.71
C PRO A 87 -4.08 -13.69 -4.97
N LEU A 88 -5.05 -13.95 -4.11
CA LEU A 88 -5.65 -12.95 -3.23
C LEU A 88 -4.69 -12.58 -2.08
N VAL A 89 -3.53 -12.07 -2.44
CA VAL A 89 -2.47 -11.64 -1.51
C VAL A 89 -2.22 -10.15 -1.71
N PHE A 90 -2.33 -9.39 -0.63
CA PHE A 90 -2.24 -7.94 -0.65
C PHE A 90 -1.13 -7.44 0.27
N ALA A 91 -0.20 -6.65 -0.26
CA ALA A 91 0.72 -5.86 0.56
C ALA A 91 0.03 -4.60 1.06
N VAL A 92 0.18 -4.31 2.34
CA VAL A 92 -0.28 -3.06 2.96
C VAL A 92 0.94 -2.32 3.48
N ASP A 93 1.14 -1.10 3.02
CA ASP A 93 2.26 -0.28 3.46
C ASP A 93 1.93 1.20 3.38
N ALA A 94 2.57 1.99 4.25
CA ALA A 94 2.39 3.43 4.30
C ALA A 94 3.62 4.15 3.74
N SER A 95 3.37 5.22 2.99
CA SER A 95 4.43 6.06 2.48
C SER A 95 4.15 7.53 2.74
N THR A 96 5.18 8.26 3.14
CA THR A 96 5.08 9.67 3.50
C THR A 96 5.26 10.56 2.27
N TRP A 97 4.41 11.55 2.18
CA TRP A 97 4.58 12.73 1.33
C TRP A 97 5.08 13.87 2.19
N ASP A 98 6.37 14.12 2.18
CA ASP A 98 6.98 15.18 3.00
C ASP A 98 6.63 16.56 2.46
N ARG A 99 6.27 17.41 3.41
CA ARG A 99 5.89 18.81 3.20
C ARG A 99 6.44 19.68 4.34
N CYS A 100 7.76 19.55 4.58
CA CYS A 100 8.46 20.41 5.53
C CYS A 100 8.44 21.87 5.10
N ASP A 101 8.40 22.12 3.77
CA ASP A 101 8.34 23.44 3.12
C ASP A 101 6.98 24.13 3.26
N ALA A 102 5.94 23.42 3.60
CA ALA A 102 4.56 23.87 3.46
C ALA A 102 3.89 24.21 4.80
N GLU A 103 4.40 25.19 5.52
CA GLU A 103 3.83 25.62 6.81
C GLU A 103 2.35 26.03 6.74
N CYS A 104 1.89 26.48 5.57
CA CYS A 104 0.49 26.82 5.34
C CYS A 104 -0.39 25.61 4.94
N SER A 105 0.14 24.39 4.95
CA SER A 105 -0.62 23.17 4.68
C SER A 105 -1.12 22.56 5.98
N PRO A 106 -2.45 22.35 6.14
CA PRO A 106 -3.02 21.80 7.36
C PRO A 106 -2.76 20.30 7.49
N GLU A 107 -2.98 19.77 8.68
CA GLU A 107 -3.00 18.34 9.01
C GLU A 107 -1.70 17.59 8.63
N ARG A 108 -0.56 18.27 8.68
CA ARG A 108 0.74 17.60 8.58
C ARG A 108 1.06 16.94 9.91
N GLY A 109 1.45 15.68 9.85
CA GLY A 109 2.01 14.95 10.99
C GLY A 109 3.52 14.86 10.91
N PHE A 110 4.17 14.32 11.95
CA PHE A 110 5.59 13.96 11.94
C PHE A 110 5.76 12.48 11.65
N TYR A 111 6.59 12.17 10.65
CA TYR A 111 6.82 10.81 10.19
C TYR A 111 8.31 10.52 10.08
N TYR A 112 8.69 9.27 10.35
CA TYR A 112 10.06 8.80 10.16
C TYR A 112 10.42 8.78 8.68
N SER A 113 11.62 9.26 8.34
CA SER A 113 12.18 9.19 7.00
C SER A 113 13.67 8.87 7.09
N ALA A 114 14.06 7.67 6.66
CA ALA A 114 15.44 7.22 6.71
C ALA A 114 16.40 8.05 5.81
N SER A 115 15.86 8.67 4.76
CA SER A 115 16.63 9.40 3.73
C SER A 115 16.57 10.91 3.86
N LYS A 116 15.71 11.44 4.75
CA LYS A 116 15.52 12.88 4.92
C LYS A 116 15.53 13.26 6.38
N HIS A 117 16.21 14.32 6.71
CA HIS A 117 16.33 14.84 8.07
C HIS A 117 15.71 16.23 8.13
N SER A 118 14.98 16.51 9.19
CA SER A 118 14.52 17.83 9.57
C SER A 118 15.10 18.15 10.95
N ALA A 119 15.80 19.29 11.07
CA ALA A 119 16.49 19.69 12.29
C ALA A 119 17.43 18.59 12.87
N GLY A 120 18.16 17.89 11.99
CA GLY A 120 19.11 16.84 12.39
C GLY A 120 18.49 15.50 12.82
N GLN A 121 17.17 15.37 12.75
CA GLN A 121 16.43 14.14 13.08
C GLN A 121 15.86 13.49 11.82
N PRO A 122 15.79 12.14 11.74
CA PRO A 122 15.19 11.43 10.60
C PRO A 122 13.65 11.50 10.63
N ILE A 123 13.11 12.71 10.83
CA ILE A 123 11.70 13.01 10.96
C ILE A 123 11.35 14.14 10.01
N VAL A 124 10.26 13.96 9.27
CA VAL A 124 9.73 14.95 8.32
C VAL A 124 8.28 15.30 8.66
N ALA A 125 7.92 16.57 8.47
CA ALA A 125 6.53 16.99 8.52
C ALA A 125 5.86 16.73 7.16
N GLY A 126 4.67 16.13 7.14
CA GLY A 126 3.99 15.82 5.89
C GLY A 126 2.66 15.09 6.08
N TRP A 127 2.24 14.40 5.05
CA TRP A 127 1.05 13.54 5.04
C TRP A 127 1.46 12.08 4.81
N SER A 128 0.80 11.16 5.48
CA SER A 128 1.00 9.72 5.30
C SER A 128 -0.16 9.12 4.52
N PHE A 129 0.17 8.29 3.53
CA PHE A 129 -0.80 7.55 2.73
C PHE A 129 -0.50 6.06 2.86
N GLN A 130 -1.51 5.29 3.25
CA GLN A 130 -1.46 3.84 3.27
C GLN A 130 -2.07 3.29 1.98
N TRP A 131 -1.36 2.38 1.35
CA TRP A 131 -1.75 1.75 0.09
C TRP A 131 -1.97 0.27 0.30
N ILE A 132 -2.93 -0.29 -0.42
CA ILE A 132 -3.15 -1.71 -0.53
C ILE A 132 -2.93 -2.12 -1.99
N CYS A 133 -2.03 -3.08 -2.21
CA CYS A 133 -1.65 -3.54 -3.53
C CYS A 133 -1.73 -5.06 -3.61
N GLN A 134 -2.47 -5.61 -4.57
CA GLN A 134 -2.42 -7.04 -4.85
C GLN A 134 -1.03 -7.40 -5.42
N LEU A 135 -0.49 -8.52 -4.95
CA LEU A 135 0.84 -9.03 -5.31
C LEU A 135 0.75 -10.11 -6.37
N CYS A 136 1.76 -10.13 -7.26
CA CYS A 136 1.98 -11.21 -8.19
C CYS A 136 3.15 -12.08 -7.70
N PHE A 137 3.05 -13.41 -7.86
CA PHE A 137 4.18 -14.31 -7.55
C PHE A 137 5.09 -14.57 -8.76
N ALA A 138 4.80 -13.96 -9.91
CA ALA A 138 5.67 -14.00 -11.08
C ALA A 138 7.04 -13.34 -10.81
N PRO A 139 8.08 -13.63 -11.61
CA PRO A 139 9.45 -13.11 -11.37
C PRO A 139 9.62 -11.60 -11.64
N ASP A 140 8.57 -10.90 -12.01
CA ASP A 140 8.56 -9.44 -12.15
C ASP A 140 8.09 -8.72 -10.85
N SER A 141 8.15 -7.39 -10.81
CA SER A 141 7.75 -6.57 -9.65
C SER A 141 6.47 -5.76 -9.92
N TRP A 142 5.60 -6.23 -10.79
CA TRP A 142 4.30 -5.62 -10.97
C TRP A 142 3.42 -5.84 -9.73
N THR A 143 2.69 -4.80 -9.36
CA THR A 143 1.64 -4.85 -8.34
C THR A 143 0.36 -4.24 -8.91
N ALA A 144 -0.78 -4.58 -8.34
CA ALA A 144 -2.04 -3.94 -8.66
C ALA A 144 -2.51 -3.13 -7.43
N PRO A 145 -2.24 -1.82 -7.35
CA PRO A 145 -2.79 -1.00 -6.29
C PRO A 145 -4.31 -0.91 -6.43
N VAL A 146 -5.03 -1.25 -5.36
CA VAL A 146 -6.50 -1.31 -5.33
C VAL A 146 -7.09 -0.27 -4.38
N ASP A 147 -6.29 0.26 -3.46
CA ASP A 147 -6.72 1.29 -2.54
C ASP A 147 -5.56 2.18 -2.08
N ALA A 148 -5.85 3.44 -1.77
CA ALA A 148 -4.93 4.37 -1.13
C ALA A 148 -5.72 5.33 -0.22
N ARG A 149 -5.38 5.34 1.07
CA ARG A 149 -6.03 6.18 2.09
C ARG A 149 -5.00 7.06 2.78
N ARG A 150 -5.32 8.33 3.00
CA ARG A 150 -4.54 9.19 3.88
C ARG A 150 -4.82 8.82 5.35
N ILE A 151 -3.77 8.58 6.11
CA ILE A 151 -3.85 8.41 7.56
C ILE A 151 -3.62 9.77 8.21
N THR A 152 -4.63 10.27 8.91
CA THR A 152 -4.50 11.56 9.58
C THR A 152 -3.65 11.43 10.86
N PRO A 153 -2.96 12.50 11.31
CA PRO A 153 -2.14 12.45 12.52
C PRO A 153 -2.91 12.12 13.80
N LYS A 154 -4.24 12.30 13.78
CA LYS A 154 -5.13 12.04 14.93
C LYS A 154 -5.69 10.61 14.96
N GLU A 155 -5.64 9.89 13.84
CA GLU A 155 -6.12 8.52 13.76
C GLU A 155 -5.14 7.53 14.38
N ASP A 156 -5.66 6.53 15.06
CA ASP A 156 -4.87 5.34 15.38
C ASP A 156 -4.59 4.57 14.08
N THR A 157 -3.31 4.24 13.85
CA THR A 157 -2.90 3.60 12.59
C THR A 157 -3.48 2.19 12.44
N ALA A 158 -3.62 1.44 13.55
CA ALA A 158 -4.16 0.09 13.48
C ALA A 158 -5.66 0.13 13.18
N ASP A 159 -6.42 1.03 13.79
CA ASP A 159 -7.84 1.19 13.52
C ASP A 159 -8.09 1.63 12.08
N ALA A 160 -7.36 2.63 11.60
CA ALA A 160 -7.42 3.07 10.21
C ALA A 160 -7.09 1.94 9.22
N THR A 161 -6.14 1.05 9.58
CA THR A 161 -5.77 -0.11 8.77
C THR A 161 -6.87 -1.17 8.77
N ILE A 162 -7.46 -1.44 9.93
CA ILE A 162 -8.58 -2.40 10.07
C ILE A 162 -9.76 -1.94 9.22
N ASP A 163 -10.14 -0.68 9.31
CA ASP A 163 -11.24 -0.11 8.51
C ASP A 163 -10.96 -0.22 7.01
N GLN A 164 -9.74 0.10 6.58
CA GLN A 164 -9.35 0.04 5.17
C GLN A 164 -9.36 -1.40 4.64
N VAL A 165 -8.87 -2.37 5.43
CA VAL A 165 -8.90 -3.79 5.06
C VAL A 165 -10.33 -4.31 5.00
N ARG A 166 -11.19 -3.99 5.99
CA ARG A 166 -12.60 -4.37 6.00
C ARG A 166 -13.32 -3.84 4.77
N GLY A 167 -13.18 -2.55 4.47
CA GLY A 167 -13.80 -1.95 3.29
C GLY A 167 -13.32 -2.56 1.96
N LEU A 168 -12.07 -3.05 1.89
CA LEU A 168 -11.60 -3.78 0.71
C LEU A 168 -12.20 -5.19 0.66
N VAL A 169 -12.24 -5.91 1.77
CA VAL A 169 -12.80 -7.29 1.84
C VAL A 169 -14.25 -7.32 1.39
N GLU A 170 -15.05 -6.28 1.71
CA GLU A 170 -16.44 -6.15 1.26
C GLU A 170 -16.57 -6.00 -0.27
N LEU A 171 -15.54 -5.50 -0.95
CA LEU A 171 -15.51 -5.36 -2.40
C LEU A 171 -14.99 -6.61 -3.13
N LEU A 172 -14.23 -7.46 -2.43
CA LEU A 172 -13.68 -8.69 -3.01
C LEU A 172 -14.79 -9.74 -3.14
N ARG A 173 -14.77 -10.46 -4.27
CA ARG A 173 -15.70 -11.57 -4.49
C ARG A 173 -15.51 -12.64 -3.42
N ASP A 174 -16.61 -13.21 -2.99
CA ASP A 174 -16.62 -14.36 -2.10
C ASP A 174 -16.71 -15.65 -2.94
N ASP A 175 -15.55 -16.13 -3.33
CA ASP A 175 -15.35 -17.40 -4.06
C ASP A 175 -14.80 -18.51 -3.16
N GLY A 176 -14.85 -18.30 -1.83
CA GLY A 176 -14.32 -19.23 -0.82
C GLY A 176 -12.85 -19.04 -0.49
N GLU A 177 -12.07 -18.28 -1.29
CA GLU A 177 -10.70 -17.94 -0.96
C GLU A 177 -10.65 -16.79 0.03
N VAL A 178 -9.85 -16.92 1.11
CA VAL A 178 -9.69 -15.89 2.13
C VAL A 178 -8.46 -15.04 1.81
N PRO A 179 -8.61 -13.73 1.55
CA PRO A 179 -7.49 -12.86 1.19
C PRO A 179 -6.45 -12.75 2.31
N LEU A 180 -5.17 -12.78 1.93
CA LEU A 180 -4.02 -12.64 2.82
C LEU A 180 -3.46 -11.21 2.74
N PHE A 181 -3.50 -10.49 3.85
CA PHE A 181 -2.93 -9.15 3.98
C PHE A 181 -1.56 -9.21 4.67
N VAL A 182 -0.54 -8.66 4.00
CA VAL A 182 0.86 -8.76 4.42
C VAL A 182 1.38 -7.40 4.84
N PHE A 183 1.90 -7.34 6.07
CA PHE A 183 2.37 -6.11 6.72
C PHE A 183 3.84 -6.22 7.12
N ASP A 184 4.51 -5.09 7.23
CA ASP A 184 5.87 -5.03 7.77
C ASP A 184 5.89 -5.01 9.31
N ALA A 185 7.09 -4.85 9.89
CA ALA A 185 7.28 -4.81 11.35
C ALA A 185 6.82 -3.49 12.03
N GLY A 186 6.38 -2.51 11.26
CA GLY A 186 5.86 -1.24 11.77
C GLY A 186 4.40 -1.32 12.23
N TYR A 187 3.68 -2.37 11.84
CA TYR A 187 2.29 -2.58 12.22
C TYR A 187 2.18 -3.41 13.51
N ASP A 188 1.08 -3.21 14.25
CA ASP A 188 0.75 -4.05 15.41
C ASP A 188 -0.02 -5.30 14.97
N PRO A 189 0.64 -6.47 14.90
CA PRO A 189 0.01 -7.71 14.41
C PRO A 189 -1.16 -8.16 15.27
N ILE A 190 -1.13 -7.83 16.57
CA ILE A 190 -2.15 -8.31 17.52
C ILE A 190 -3.41 -7.44 17.44
N ALA A 191 -3.23 -6.13 17.28
CA ALA A 191 -4.34 -5.21 17.05
C ALA A 191 -5.06 -5.56 15.73
N LEU A 192 -4.30 -5.82 14.64
CA LEU A 192 -4.86 -6.22 13.35
C LEU A 192 -5.59 -7.56 13.45
N ALA A 193 -4.97 -8.59 14.05
CA ALA A 193 -5.58 -9.91 14.21
C ALA A 193 -6.87 -9.86 15.04
N HIS A 194 -6.89 -9.03 16.10
CA HIS A 194 -8.10 -8.85 16.92
C HIS A 194 -9.19 -8.11 16.14
N GLY A 195 -8.82 -6.97 15.53
CA GLY A 195 -9.78 -6.14 14.80
C GLY A 195 -10.33 -6.76 13.51
N LEU A 196 -9.66 -7.77 12.96
CA LEU A 196 -10.09 -8.49 11.76
C LEU A 196 -10.56 -9.93 12.04
N SER A 197 -10.72 -10.31 13.30
CA SER A 197 -11.04 -11.70 13.70
C SER A 197 -12.39 -12.22 13.19
N ASP A 198 -13.32 -11.32 12.92
CA ASP A 198 -14.66 -11.59 12.37
C ASP A 198 -14.75 -11.29 10.84
N ALA A 199 -13.69 -10.79 10.25
CA ALA A 199 -13.62 -10.52 8.82
C ALA A 199 -13.09 -11.73 8.04
N ARG A 200 -13.49 -11.85 6.77
CA ARG A 200 -12.92 -12.81 5.82
C ARG A 200 -11.51 -12.36 5.40
N ALA A 201 -10.56 -12.41 6.33
CA ALA A 201 -9.20 -11.92 6.12
C ALA A 201 -8.18 -12.76 6.87
N GLN A 202 -7.00 -12.95 6.27
CA GLN A 202 -5.82 -13.44 6.92
C GLN A 202 -4.83 -12.31 7.10
N VAL A 203 -4.16 -12.25 8.23
CA VAL A 203 -3.14 -11.26 8.59
C VAL A 203 -1.79 -11.93 8.67
N LEU A 204 -0.79 -11.42 7.97
CA LEU A 204 0.59 -11.87 8.04
C LEU A 204 1.50 -10.66 8.31
N CYS A 205 2.07 -10.59 9.50
CA CYS A 205 2.93 -9.50 9.91
C CYS A 205 4.35 -9.98 10.21
N ARG A 206 5.35 -9.21 9.82
CA ARG A 206 6.69 -9.40 10.36
C ARG A 206 6.73 -9.01 11.83
N ILE A 207 7.38 -9.85 12.64
CA ILE A 207 7.64 -9.56 14.05
C ILE A 207 9.13 -9.55 14.33
N ARG A 208 9.53 -8.85 15.41
CA ARG A 208 10.90 -8.84 15.86
C ARG A 208 11.24 -10.11 16.63
N ASP A 209 12.51 -10.48 16.65
CA ASP A 209 13.01 -11.69 17.31
C ASP A 209 13.02 -11.58 18.86
N ASP A 210 12.80 -10.38 19.41
CA ASP A 210 12.64 -10.16 20.85
C ASP A 210 11.25 -10.53 21.40
N ARG A 211 10.28 -10.80 20.53
CA ARG A 211 8.89 -11.09 20.89
C ARG A 211 8.76 -12.40 21.66
N VAL A 212 7.79 -12.40 22.58
CA VAL A 212 7.45 -13.53 23.45
C VAL A 212 5.99 -13.91 23.25
N PHE A 213 5.76 -15.20 23.09
CA PHE A 213 4.44 -15.80 22.96
C PHE A 213 4.25 -16.93 23.95
N TYR A 214 3.03 -17.39 24.13
CA TYR A 214 2.64 -18.43 25.07
C TYR A 214 1.71 -19.42 24.38
N THR A 215 1.79 -20.68 24.80
CA THR A 215 0.78 -21.69 24.48
C THR A 215 -0.45 -21.49 25.35
N ASP A 216 -1.53 -22.21 25.07
CA ASP A 216 -2.62 -22.37 26.02
C ASP A 216 -2.10 -22.99 27.31
N PRO A 217 -2.72 -22.66 28.46
CA PRO A 217 -2.39 -23.32 29.71
C PRO A 217 -2.80 -24.80 29.64
N PRO A 218 -2.08 -25.69 30.37
CA PRO A 218 -2.49 -27.11 30.43
C PRO A 218 -3.90 -27.25 31.00
N PRO A 219 -4.61 -28.32 30.64
CA PRO A 219 -5.91 -28.65 31.23
C PRO A 219 -5.81 -28.69 32.76
N ARG A 220 -6.83 -28.18 33.43
CA ARG A 220 -6.87 -28.25 34.91
C ARG A 220 -6.95 -29.69 35.36
N PRO A 221 -6.09 -30.13 36.29
CA PRO A 221 -6.35 -31.35 37.01
C PRO A 221 -7.68 -31.23 37.79
N ASN A 222 -8.46 -32.31 37.86
CA ASN A 222 -9.67 -32.36 38.67
C ASN A 222 -9.28 -32.17 40.16
N ARG A 223 -9.47 -30.96 40.69
CA ARG A 223 -9.21 -30.66 42.11
C ARG A 223 -10.52 -30.35 42.84
N PRO A 224 -10.62 -30.70 44.14
CA PRO A 224 -11.76 -30.33 44.95
C PRO A 224 -12.03 -28.80 44.90
N LYS A 225 -13.31 -28.41 44.94
CA LYS A 225 -13.68 -26.98 45.01
C LYS A 225 -13.02 -26.32 46.23
N GLY A 226 -12.35 -25.19 46.02
CA GLY A 226 -11.73 -24.39 47.07
C GLY A 226 -10.22 -24.63 47.29
N THR A 227 -9.57 -25.57 46.60
CA THR A 227 -8.17 -25.95 46.82
C THR A 227 -7.17 -25.32 45.83
N GLY A 228 -7.48 -24.21 45.16
CA GLY A 228 -6.55 -23.66 44.18
C GLY A 228 -6.75 -22.18 43.88
N GLY A 229 -5.65 -21.49 43.64
CA GLY A 229 -5.64 -20.10 43.20
C GLY A 229 -6.25 -19.89 41.80
N ARG A 230 -6.22 -18.63 41.31
CA ARG A 230 -6.70 -18.25 39.98
C ARG A 230 -6.02 -19.09 38.88
N PRO A 231 -6.79 -19.66 37.93
CA PRO A 231 -6.20 -20.45 36.86
C PRO A 231 -5.21 -19.66 36.02
N PRO A 232 -4.09 -20.27 35.60
CA PRO A 232 -3.17 -19.65 34.67
C PRO A 232 -3.87 -19.38 33.34
N ARG A 233 -3.65 -18.21 32.74
CA ARG A 233 -4.16 -17.83 31.43
C ARG A 233 -3.19 -18.16 30.30
N HIS A 234 -1.93 -18.38 30.63
CA HIS A 234 -0.83 -18.58 29.70
C HIS A 234 -0.09 -19.85 30.07
N GLY A 235 0.21 -20.67 29.08
CA GLY A 235 0.99 -21.88 29.24
C GLY A 235 2.48 -21.64 29.07
N ARG A 236 3.15 -22.54 28.34
CA ARG A 236 4.60 -22.48 28.15
C ARG A 236 4.98 -21.23 27.36
N ARG A 237 6.03 -20.54 27.84
CA ARG A 237 6.63 -19.38 27.22
C ARG A 237 7.53 -19.80 26.04
N MET A 238 7.43 -19.08 24.91
CA MET A 238 8.32 -19.15 23.76
C MET A 238 8.85 -17.74 23.44
N LYS A 239 10.18 -17.58 23.42
CA LYS A 239 10.85 -16.35 22.97
C LYS A 239 11.49 -16.60 21.61
N CYS A 240 11.18 -15.78 20.59
CA CYS A 240 11.66 -16.00 19.22
C CYS A 240 13.19 -16.05 19.12
N SER A 241 13.90 -15.25 19.91
CA SER A 241 15.39 -15.21 19.94
C SER A 241 16.04 -16.31 20.78
N ASP A 242 15.28 -17.09 21.58
CA ASP A 242 15.83 -18.12 22.47
C ASP A 242 15.33 -19.51 22.06
N ARG A 243 16.16 -20.25 21.33
CA ARG A 243 15.85 -21.58 20.81
C ARG A 243 15.50 -22.60 21.91
N ARG A 244 16.01 -22.44 23.15
CA ARG A 244 15.71 -23.35 24.26
C ARG A 244 14.24 -23.27 24.69
N THR A 245 13.58 -22.15 24.40
CA THR A 245 12.17 -21.95 24.73
C THR A 245 11.21 -22.47 23.65
N TRP A 246 11.73 -22.77 22.45
CA TRP A 246 10.90 -23.29 21.37
C TRP A 246 10.45 -24.71 21.70
N GLY A 247 9.19 -24.99 21.45
CA GLY A 247 8.71 -26.36 21.57
C GLY A 247 8.85 -27.12 20.28
N LYS A 248 8.31 -28.31 20.27
CA LYS A 248 8.13 -29.07 19.03
C LYS A 248 7.28 -28.21 18.07
N PRO A 249 7.76 -27.99 16.84
CA PRO A 249 6.96 -27.28 15.84
C PRO A 249 5.65 -28.04 15.54
N SER A 250 4.61 -27.29 15.21
CA SER A 250 3.36 -27.86 14.72
C SER A 250 3.51 -28.35 13.28
N GLU A 251 4.30 -27.61 12.49
CA GLU A 251 4.51 -27.90 11.07
C GLU A 251 5.91 -27.42 10.64
N THR A 252 6.51 -28.11 9.69
CA THR A 252 7.78 -27.68 9.05
C THR A 252 7.73 -28.00 7.56
N LEU A 253 8.02 -27.00 6.74
CA LEU A 253 8.14 -27.10 5.29
C LEU A 253 9.59 -26.85 4.92
N VAL A 254 10.15 -27.73 4.08
CA VAL A 254 11.50 -27.56 3.52
C VAL A 254 11.40 -27.64 2.00
N MET A 255 12.01 -26.66 1.32
CA MET A 255 12.02 -26.59 -0.15
C MET A 255 13.32 -25.97 -0.65
N THR A 256 13.52 -26.02 -1.96
CA THR A 256 14.61 -25.34 -2.65
C THR A 256 14.05 -24.20 -3.49
N ASP A 257 14.57 -23.00 -3.30
CA ASP A 257 14.21 -21.79 -4.05
C ASP A 257 15.41 -21.35 -4.91
N PRO A 258 15.21 -20.99 -6.19
CA PRO A 258 16.32 -20.62 -7.09
C PRO A 258 17.14 -19.41 -6.62
N ARG A 259 16.56 -18.52 -5.81
CA ARG A 259 17.20 -17.27 -5.34
C ARG A 259 17.75 -17.37 -3.92
N HIS A 260 17.23 -18.28 -3.10
CA HIS A 260 17.50 -18.34 -1.67
C HIS A 260 18.14 -19.68 -1.23
N GLY A 261 18.29 -20.65 -2.16
CA GLY A 261 18.77 -22.00 -1.86
C GLY A 261 17.74 -22.79 -1.05
N ARG A 262 18.20 -23.53 -0.04
CA ARG A 262 17.32 -24.25 0.88
C ARG A 262 16.54 -23.25 1.75
N VAL A 263 15.22 -23.37 1.73
CA VAL A 263 14.29 -22.59 2.56
C VAL A 263 13.63 -23.53 3.55
N THR A 264 13.71 -23.20 4.84
CA THR A 264 13.03 -23.93 5.91
C THR A 264 12.02 -23.00 6.57
N VAL A 265 10.74 -23.38 6.52
CA VAL A 265 9.65 -22.64 7.14
C VAL A 265 9.10 -23.49 8.28
N THR A 266 9.16 -22.99 9.50
CA THR A 266 8.73 -23.70 10.70
C THR A 266 7.64 -22.92 11.40
N ALA A 267 6.54 -23.58 11.81
CA ALA A 267 5.40 -22.95 12.45
C ALA A 267 5.04 -23.56 13.80
N TRP A 268 4.56 -22.70 14.70
CA TRP A 268 3.96 -23.04 16.00
C TRP A 268 2.56 -22.41 16.04
N HIS A 269 1.52 -23.25 16.04
CA HIS A 269 0.12 -22.80 16.01
C HIS A 269 -0.43 -22.55 17.42
N GLY A 270 -1.55 -21.80 17.49
CA GLY A 270 -2.25 -21.53 18.75
C GLY A 270 -1.47 -20.67 19.75
N MET A 271 -0.48 -19.94 19.26
CA MET A 271 0.37 -19.08 20.09
C MET A 271 -0.27 -17.71 20.29
N HIS A 272 -0.12 -17.13 21.50
CA HIS A 272 -0.63 -15.80 21.81
C HIS A 272 0.35 -15.00 22.66
N PRO A 273 0.40 -13.65 22.53
CA PRO A 273 1.19 -12.81 23.42
C PRO A 273 0.46 -12.62 24.76
N LYS A 274 1.21 -12.21 25.79
CA LYS A 274 0.64 -11.68 27.01
C LYS A 274 0.40 -10.18 26.85
N LEU A 275 -0.87 -9.79 26.77
CA LEU A 275 -1.27 -8.39 26.65
C LEU A 275 -1.38 -7.74 28.02
N CYS A 276 -0.96 -6.47 28.10
CA CYS A 276 -1.11 -5.64 29.28
C CYS A 276 -2.37 -4.79 29.16
N GLY A 277 -3.10 -4.57 30.25
CA GLY A 277 -4.27 -3.68 30.32
C GLY A 277 -3.90 -2.20 30.21
N ARG A 278 -3.12 -1.83 29.18
CA ARG A 278 -2.68 -0.45 28.89
C ARG A 278 -2.96 -0.11 27.43
N SER A 279 -2.95 1.18 27.11
CA SER A 279 -3.19 1.70 25.75
C SER A 279 -4.48 1.11 25.17
N ARG A 280 -4.45 0.52 23.98
CA ARG A 280 -5.59 -0.09 23.28
C ARG A 280 -6.40 -1.09 24.16
N TRP A 281 -5.74 -1.80 25.06
CA TRP A 281 -6.35 -2.84 25.90
C TRP A 281 -6.84 -2.33 27.26
N ALA A 282 -6.70 -1.03 27.54
CA ALA A 282 -7.06 -0.43 28.84
C ALA A 282 -8.56 -0.54 29.17
N ALA A 283 -9.42 -0.47 28.14
CA ALA A 283 -10.87 -0.58 28.32
C ALA A 283 -11.34 -2.03 28.63
N HIS A 284 -10.49 -3.01 28.50
CA HIS A 284 -10.84 -4.41 28.80
C HIS A 284 -10.51 -4.73 30.25
N GLU A 285 -11.47 -5.14 31.04
CA GLU A 285 -11.22 -5.68 32.41
C GLU A 285 -10.14 -6.76 32.38
N ARG A 286 -10.15 -7.59 31.34
CA ARG A 286 -9.13 -8.60 31.04
C ARG A 286 -8.77 -8.52 29.56
N PRO A 287 -7.52 -8.18 29.20
CA PRO A 287 -7.11 -8.17 27.81
C PRO A 287 -7.42 -9.49 27.09
N PRO A 288 -7.83 -9.47 25.83
CA PRO A 288 -8.20 -10.68 25.09
C PRO A 288 -7.03 -11.64 24.91
N ILE A 289 -7.29 -12.90 24.64
CA ILE A 289 -6.31 -13.87 24.13
C ILE A 289 -6.42 -13.88 22.61
N VAL A 290 -5.50 -13.25 21.93
CA VAL A 290 -5.45 -13.20 20.47
C VAL A 290 -4.49 -14.28 19.99
N LYS A 291 -5.04 -15.35 19.45
CA LYS A 291 -4.27 -16.51 18.97
C LYS A 291 -3.84 -16.33 17.52
N GLY A 292 -2.69 -16.92 17.20
CA GLY A 292 -2.17 -16.98 15.84
C GLY A 292 -1.10 -18.07 15.71
N SER A 293 -0.42 -18.05 14.57
CA SER A 293 0.72 -18.93 14.31
C SER A 293 1.99 -18.10 14.25
N ILE A 294 3.03 -18.57 14.95
CA ILE A 294 4.37 -18.00 14.84
C ILE A 294 5.11 -18.78 13.76
N ILE A 295 5.59 -18.08 12.74
CA ILE A 295 6.27 -18.68 11.61
C ILE A 295 7.71 -18.17 11.58
N ARG A 296 8.67 -19.09 11.52
CA ARG A 296 10.08 -18.81 11.33
C ARG A 296 10.47 -19.23 9.93
N VAL A 297 10.99 -18.30 9.15
CA VAL A 297 11.55 -18.56 7.82
C VAL A 297 13.06 -18.45 7.89
N GLU A 298 13.77 -19.44 7.41
CA GLU A 298 15.22 -19.51 7.33
C GLU A 298 15.64 -19.84 5.91
N VAL A 299 16.58 -19.07 5.37
CA VAL A 299 17.08 -19.25 4.01
C VAL A 299 18.58 -19.54 4.04
N GLU A 300 19.05 -20.33 3.11
CA GLU A 300 20.46 -20.71 3.01
C GLU A 300 21.32 -19.51 2.64
N HIS A 301 20.89 -18.72 1.67
CA HIS A 301 21.60 -17.50 1.26
C HIS A 301 20.64 -16.37 0.91
N LEU A 302 21.18 -15.15 0.90
CA LEU A 302 20.45 -13.93 0.51
C LEU A 302 21.00 -13.46 -0.83
N PRO A 303 20.16 -13.06 -1.79
CA PRO A 303 20.62 -12.61 -3.12
C PRO A 303 21.56 -11.40 -3.08
N LYS A 304 21.39 -10.53 -2.08
CA LYS A 304 22.24 -9.36 -1.84
C LYS A 304 22.46 -9.21 -0.33
N PRO A 305 23.41 -9.96 0.25
CA PRO A 305 23.68 -9.89 1.68
C PRO A 305 24.28 -8.53 2.04
N THR A 306 23.81 -7.97 3.16
CA THR A 306 24.41 -6.82 3.83
C THR A 306 24.67 -7.18 5.29
N THR A 307 25.48 -6.41 5.99
CA THR A 307 25.75 -6.60 7.43
C THR A 307 24.50 -6.55 8.30
N ARG A 308 23.43 -5.93 7.81
CA ARG A 308 22.15 -5.78 8.52
C ARG A 308 21.10 -6.83 8.15
N THR A 309 21.28 -7.57 7.06
CA THR A 309 20.30 -8.56 6.60
C THR A 309 20.50 -9.89 7.32
N LYS A 310 19.41 -10.43 7.87
CA LYS A 310 19.38 -11.72 8.56
C LYS A 310 18.82 -12.79 7.64
N LYS A 311 19.42 -13.97 7.64
CA LYS A 311 18.92 -15.18 6.93
C LYS A 311 17.67 -15.77 7.58
N THR A 312 17.28 -15.27 8.72
CA THR A 312 16.11 -15.70 9.48
C THR A 312 15.16 -14.53 9.69
N LEU A 313 13.88 -14.75 9.48
CA LEU A 313 12.82 -13.81 9.81
C LEU A 313 11.69 -14.51 10.59
N TRP A 314 10.94 -13.73 11.35
CA TRP A 314 9.81 -14.17 12.13
C TRP A 314 8.54 -13.47 11.66
N LEU A 315 7.48 -14.25 11.51
CA LEU A 315 6.16 -13.77 11.11
C LEU A 315 5.13 -14.20 12.15
N PHE A 316 4.11 -13.38 12.32
CA PHE A 316 2.88 -13.72 13.01
C PHE A 316 1.78 -13.82 11.96
N TRP A 317 1.07 -14.93 11.96
CA TRP A 317 -0.09 -15.14 11.11
C TRP A 317 -1.35 -15.33 11.97
N SER A 318 -2.49 -14.78 11.52
CA SER A 318 -3.82 -15.00 12.09
C SER A 318 -4.85 -15.03 10.97
N GLY A 319 -5.81 -15.94 11.08
CA GLY A 319 -6.88 -16.13 10.11
C GLY A 319 -7.65 -17.42 10.39
N PRO A 320 -8.64 -17.76 9.56
CA PRO A 320 -9.37 -19.01 9.67
C PRO A 320 -8.46 -20.20 9.29
N GLY A 321 -8.57 -21.30 10.04
CA GLY A 321 -7.82 -22.54 9.79
C GLY A 321 -6.34 -22.45 10.17
N THR A 322 -5.48 -23.03 9.33
CA THR A 322 -4.03 -23.07 9.47
C THR A 322 -3.36 -22.32 8.31
N PRO A 323 -2.20 -21.65 8.53
CA PRO A 323 -1.51 -20.92 7.48
C PRO A 323 -0.97 -21.87 6.40
N ASN A 324 -1.10 -21.49 5.13
CA ASN A 324 -0.31 -22.10 4.07
C ASN A 324 1.12 -21.56 4.15
N LEU A 325 2.06 -22.38 4.62
CA LEU A 325 3.44 -21.94 4.88
C LEU A 325 4.17 -21.50 3.60
N ASP A 326 3.92 -22.16 2.46
CA ASP A 326 4.51 -21.77 1.18
C ASP A 326 3.99 -20.40 0.73
N ALA A 327 2.69 -20.18 0.79
CA ALA A 327 2.10 -18.88 0.48
C ALA A 327 2.59 -17.78 1.44
N CYS A 328 2.70 -18.04 2.73
CA CYS A 328 3.12 -17.04 3.72
C CYS A 328 4.53 -16.50 3.48
N TRP A 329 5.53 -17.37 3.28
CA TRP A 329 6.90 -16.90 3.10
C TRP A 329 7.08 -16.20 1.75
N ARG A 330 6.46 -16.70 0.68
CA ARG A 330 6.47 -16.05 -0.65
C ARG A 330 5.78 -14.69 -0.60
N ALA A 331 4.60 -14.63 -0.02
CA ALA A 331 3.85 -13.38 0.14
C ALA A 331 4.65 -12.32 0.89
N TYR A 332 5.33 -12.72 1.98
CA TYR A 332 6.16 -11.80 2.73
C TYR A 332 7.36 -11.28 1.91
N LEU A 333 8.03 -12.13 1.14
CA LEU A 333 9.11 -11.69 0.26
C LEU A 333 8.61 -10.77 -0.86
N ARG A 334 7.46 -11.09 -1.45
CA ARG A 334 6.84 -10.30 -2.51
C ARG A 334 6.25 -8.98 -2.00
N ARG A 335 6.00 -8.83 -0.69
CA ARG A 335 5.61 -7.55 -0.10
C ARG A 335 6.55 -6.40 -0.51
N PHE A 336 7.83 -6.69 -0.68
CA PHE A 336 8.82 -5.68 -1.08
C PHE A 336 8.52 -5.05 -2.46
N ASP A 337 7.68 -5.66 -3.29
CA ASP A 337 7.31 -5.09 -4.59
C ASP A 337 6.48 -3.80 -4.45
N ILE A 338 5.80 -3.59 -3.33
CA ILE A 338 5.13 -2.30 -3.06
C ILE A 338 6.13 -1.14 -2.97
N GLU A 339 7.36 -1.40 -2.50
CA GLU A 339 8.42 -0.38 -2.46
C GLU A 339 8.93 -0.04 -3.87
N HIS A 340 8.97 -1.01 -4.78
CA HIS A 340 9.24 -0.75 -6.20
C HIS A 340 8.14 0.10 -6.84
N MET A 341 6.89 -0.18 -6.52
CA MET A 341 5.74 0.62 -6.95
C MET A 341 5.82 2.05 -6.37
N PHE A 342 6.13 2.23 -5.09
CA PHE A 342 6.33 3.57 -4.51
C PHE A 342 7.46 4.33 -5.19
N ARG A 343 8.56 3.66 -5.54
CA ARG A 343 9.66 4.29 -6.29
C ARG A 343 9.20 4.76 -7.67
N LEU A 344 8.43 3.95 -8.39
CA LEU A 344 7.82 4.34 -9.66
C LEU A 344 6.86 5.51 -9.48
N ALA A 345 5.96 5.43 -8.51
CA ALA A 345 4.98 6.48 -8.23
C ALA A 345 5.66 7.81 -7.89
N LYS A 346 6.67 7.80 -7.02
CA LYS A 346 7.40 9.01 -6.59
C LYS A 346 8.33 9.55 -7.68
N ASN A 347 9.18 8.71 -8.24
CA ASN A 347 10.28 9.15 -9.09
C ASN A 347 9.91 9.28 -10.58
N THR A 348 8.84 8.59 -11.01
CA THR A 348 8.44 8.59 -12.44
C THR A 348 7.11 9.30 -12.66
N LEU A 349 6.08 8.96 -11.87
CA LEU A 349 4.76 9.56 -11.97
C LEU A 349 4.60 10.84 -11.14
N GLY A 350 5.60 11.21 -10.35
CA GLY A 350 5.60 12.43 -9.56
C GLY A 350 4.58 12.47 -8.45
N TRP A 351 4.28 11.32 -7.81
CA TRP A 351 3.26 11.26 -6.75
C TRP A 351 3.51 12.30 -5.64
N THR A 352 4.73 12.46 -5.18
CA THR A 352 5.07 13.39 -4.10
C THR A 352 5.74 14.69 -4.58
N SER A 353 5.80 14.92 -5.90
CA SER A 353 6.45 16.10 -6.48
C SER A 353 5.59 17.37 -6.42
N PRO A 354 4.25 17.33 -6.53
CA PRO A 354 3.46 18.56 -6.57
C PRO A 354 3.45 19.30 -5.22
N SER A 355 3.62 20.63 -5.28
CA SER A 355 3.51 21.51 -4.11
C SER A 355 2.05 21.84 -3.79
N LEU A 356 1.26 20.81 -3.44
CA LEU A 356 -0.16 20.95 -3.11
C LEU A 356 -0.34 21.60 -1.74
N CYS A 357 -1.39 22.40 -1.59
CA CYS A 357 -1.61 23.21 -0.40
C CYS A 357 -2.50 22.51 0.65
N THR A 358 -3.33 21.53 0.26
CA THR A 358 -4.28 20.90 1.17
C THR A 358 -4.24 19.38 1.06
N PRO A 359 -4.58 18.66 2.15
CA PRO A 359 -4.71 17.21 2.12
C PRO A 359 -5.66 16.71 1.03
N ALA A 360 -6.80 17.37 0.85
CA ALA A 360 -7.79 17.00 -0.16
C ALA A 360 -7.25 17.10 -1.61
N GLN A 361 -6.32 18.02 -1.89
CA GLN A 361 -5.61 18.06 -3.19
C GLN A 361 -4.64 16.87 -3.31
N ALA A 362 -3.93 16.54 -2.23
CA ALA A 362 -3.02 15.41 -2.20
C ALA A 362 -3.77 14.07 -2.35
N GLU A 363 -4.93 13.92 -1.74
CA GLU A 363 -5.81 12.76 -1.89
C GLU A 363 -6.27 12.60 -3.35
N ARG A 364 -6.74 13.67 -3.99
CA ARG A 364 -7.12 13.64 -5.41
C ARG A 364 -5.95 13.23 -6.32
N TRP A 365 -4.79 13.83 -6.10
CA TRP A 365 -3.60 13.47 -6.86
C TRP A 365 -3.18 12.01 -6.63
N THR A 366 -3.25 11.54 -5.39
CA THR A 366 -2.97 10.13 -5.05
C THR A 366 -3.90 9.18 -5.81
N TRP A 367 -5.20 9.45 -5.85
CA TRP A 367 -6.15 8.64 -6.61
C TRP A 367 -5.87 8.64 -8.12
N LEU A 368 -5.47 9.78 -8.69
CA LEU A 368 -5.06 9.82 -10.10
C LEU A 368 -3.81 8.95 -10.34
N VAL A 369 -2.83 8.99 -9.43
CA VAL A 369 -1.63 8.16 -9.53
C VAL A 369 -1.96 6.66 -9.41
N VAL A 370 -2.86 6.27 -8.51
CA VAL A 370 -3.37 4.88 -8.43
C VAL A 370 -3.99 4.47 -9.76
N ALA A 371 -4.85 5.31 -10.34
CA ALA A 371 -5.47 5.05 -11.64
C ALA A 371 -4.45 5.00 -12.80
N MET A 372 -3.38 5.80 -12.75
CA MET A 372 -2.27 5.71 -13.72
C MET A 372 -1.57 4.36 -13.65
N LEU A 373 -1.29 3.86 -12.44
CA LEU A 373 -0.64 2.56 -12.25
C LEU A 373 -1.51 1.41 -12.78
N ALA A 374 -2.83 1.47 -12.59
CA ALA A 374 -3.77 0.50 -13.15
C ALA A 374 -3.77 0.56 -14.68
N GLN A 375 -3.80 1.75 -15.28
CA GLN A 375 -3.72 1.92 -16.74
C GLN A 375 -2.40 1.38 -17.31
N LEU A 376 -1.26 1.62 -16.67
CA LEU A 376 0.02 1.05 -17.09
C LEU A 376 0.01 -0.47 -17.06
N ARG A 377 -0.59 -1.08 -16.04
CA ARG A 377 -0.70 -2.53 -15.96
C ARG A 377 -1.57 -3.10 -17.08
N LEU A 378 -2.72 -2.49 -17.34
CA LEU A 378 -3.61 -2.88 -18.46
C LEU A 378 -2.96 -2.66 -19.82
N ALA A 379 -2.16 -1.58 -19.98
CA ALA A 379 -1.46 -1.26 -21.22
C ALA A 379 -0.26 -2.15 -21.51
N ARG A 380 0.27 -2.91 -20.53
CA ARG A 380 1.55 -3.63 -20.60
C ARG A 380 1.74 -4.44 -21.88
N ARG A 381 0.70 -5.15 -22.32
CA ARG A 381 0.75 -6.06 -23.49
C ARG A 381 0.47 -5.36 -24.82
N HIS A 382 0.17 -4.06 -24.80
CA HIS A 382 -0.32 -3.28 -25.97
C HIS A 382 0.62 -2.16 -26.38
N VAL A 383 1.69 -1.95 -25.63
CA VAL A 383 2.69 -0.92 -25.95
C VAL A 383 3.90 -1.54 -26.64
N ASP A 384 4.48 -0.78 -27.57
CA ASP A 384 5.77 -1.11 -28.16
C ASP A 384 6.88 -0.97 -27.12
N ASP A 385 7.91 -1.81 -27.23
CA ASP A 385 9.11 -1.69 -26.42
C ASP A 385 10.01 -0.55 -26.92
N LEU A 386 9.70 0.68 -26.51
CA LEU A 386 10.52 1.86 -26.78
C LEU A 386 11.76 1.84 -25.89
N ARG A 387 12.66 0.90 -26.16
CA ARG A 387 13.90 0.69 -25.42
C ARG A 387 14.91 1.80 -25.66
N LEU A 388 15.74 2.08 -24.67
CA LEU A 388 16.92 2.91 -24.80
C LEU A 388 18.06 2.10 -25.49
N PRO A 389 19.04 2.76 -26.12
CA PRO A 389 20.09 2.06 -26.89
C PRO A 389 20.82 0.96 -26.13
N TRP A 390 21.00 1.10 -24.83
CA TRP A 390 21.68 0.15 -23.95
C TRP A 390 20.76 -0.94 -23.34
N GLU A 391 19.45 -0.85 -23.56
CA GLU A 391 18.49 -1.82 -23.02
C GLU A 391 18.32 -3.01 -23.97
N ARG A 392 18.27 -4.23 -23.42
CA ARG A 392 17.94 -5.43 -24.20
C ARG A 392 16.46 -5.40 -24.60
N PRO A 393 16.09 -5.89 -25.80
CA PRO A 393 14.70 -6.03 -26.19
C PRO A 393 13.93 -6.93 -25.22
N ARG A 394 12.65 -6.67 -25.06
CA ARG A 394 11.74 -7.47 -24.25
C ARG A 394 10.41 -7.63 -24.94
N GLU A 395 9.83 -8.81 -24.77
CA GLU A 395 8.44 -9.04 -25.16
C GLU A 395 7.49 -8.14 -24.35
N PRO A 396 6.35 -7.73 -24.92
CA PRO A 396 5.37 -6.89 -24.24
C PRO A 396 4.99 -7.40 -22.84
N ALA A 397 4.80 -8.71 -22.70
CA ALA A 397 4.48 -9.35 -21.41
C ALA A 397 5.62 -9.27 -20.37
N GLN A 398 6.82 -8.88 -20.76
CA GLN A 398 8.00 -8.74 -19.88
C GLN A 398 8.37 -7.28 -19.62
N LEU A 399 7.61 -6.32 -20.16
CA LEU A 399 7.90 -4.90 -19.98
C LEU A 399 7.71 -4.51 -18.50
N THR A 400 8.65 -3.70 -18.01
CA THR A 400 8.54 -3.08 -16.70
C THR A 400 7.57 -1.88 -16.75
N PRO A 401 7.02 -1.42 -15.63
CA PRO A 401 6.14 -0.25 -15.62
C PRO A 401 6.72 1.00 -16.29
N VAL A 402 8.02 1.25 -16.10
CA VAL A 402 8.72 2.38 -16.75
C VAL A 402 8.78 2.21 -18.26
N ARG A 403 9.06 1.01 -18.75
CA ARG A 403 9.10 0.73 -20.20
C ARG A 403 7.71 0.80 -20.82
N THR A 404 6.71 0.27 -20.13
CA THR A 404 5.31 0.40 -20.54
C THR A 404 4.90 1.87 -20.69
N ARG A 405 5.28 2.72 -19.73
CA ARG A 405 4.99 4.15 -19.79
C ARG A 405 5.61 4.84 -21.01
N ARG A 406 6.83 4.46 -21.42
CA ARG A 406 7.46 5.04 -22.63
C ARG A 406 6.64 4.82 -23.89
N GLY A 407 6.00 3.65 -24.02
CA GLY A 407 5.12 3.34 -25.15
C GLY A 407 3.71 3.90 -25.03
N PHE A 408 3.31 4.38 -23.86
CA PHE A 408 1.93 4.72 -23.57
C PHE A 408 1.37 5.84 -24.46
N ARG A 409 2.16 6.86 -24.81
CA ARG A 409 1.74 7.95 -25.70
C ARG A 409 1.25 7.44 -27.06
N ARG A 410 1.95 6.47 -27.66
CA ARG A 410 1.54 5.86 -28.93
C ARG A 410 0.24 5.11 -28.79
N LEU A 411 0.10 4.32 -27.74
CA LEU A 411 -1.12 3.59 -27.45
C LEU A 411 -2.29 4.56 -27.19
N ARG A 412 -2.07 5.64 -26.43
CA ARG A 412 -3.08 6.65 -26.14
C ARG A 412 -3.59 7.33 -27.41
N ALA A 413 -2.73 7.59 -28.40
CA ALA A 413 -3.16 8.13 -29.69
C ALA A 413 -4.15 7.21 -30.43
N VAL A 414 -4.04 5.89 -30.23
CA VAL A 414 -4.94 4.89 -30.83
C VAL A 414 -6.25 4.77 -30.06
N ILE A 415 -6.17 4.70 -28.71
CA ILE A 415 -7.36 4.46 -27.87
C ILE A 415 -8.16 5.73 -27.56
N GLY A 416 -7.63 6.91 -27.88
CA GLY A 416 -8.30 8.19 -27.66
C GLY A 416 -8.48 8.60 -26.20
N THR A 417 -9.41 9.50 -25.94
CA THR A 417 -9.73 10.03 -24.60
C THR A 417 -11.23 10.24 -24.44
N PRO A 418 -11.82 9.93 -23.30
CA PRO A 418 -13.21 10.28 -23.00
C PRO A 418 -13.40 11.76 -22.64
N ALA A 419 -12.32 12.51 -22.39
CA ALA A 419 -12.40 13.91 -22.06
C ALA A 419 -12.91 14.75 -23.24
N SER A 420 -13.85 15.65 -22.99
CA SER A 420 -14.39 16.56 -23.99
C SER A 420 -13.38 17.64 -24.37
N PRO A 421 -13.37 18.13 -25.62
CA PRO A 421 -12.53 19.25 -26.04
C PRO A 421 -12.75 20.48 -25.15
N PRO A 422 -11.72 21.33 -24.95
CA PRO A 422 -11.90 22.54 -24.16
C PRO A 422 -12.84 23.51 -24.87
N LYS A 423 -13.77 24.08 -24.08
CA LYS A 423 -14.60 25.18 -24.59
C LYS A 423 -13.78 26.45 -24.67
N TYR A 424 -13.99 27.20 -25.73
CA TYR A 424 -13.37 28.54 -25.86
C TYR A 424 -13.83 29.43 -24.70
N THR A 425 -12.90 30.01 -23.99
CA THR A 425 -13.17 31.00 -22.94
C THR A 425 -12.33 32.23 -23.20
N LYS A 426 -12.94 33.42 -23.12
CA LYS A 426 -12.18 34.68 -23.15
C LYS A 426 -11.21 34.74 -21.98
N ALA A 427 -10.08 35.37 -22.17
CA ALA A 427 -9.15 35.67 -21.09
C ALA A 427 -9.88 36.41 -19.96
N GLY A 428 -9.72 35.97 -18.72
CA GLY A 428 -10.28 36.69 -17.57
C GLY A 428 -9.58 38.06 -17.39
N PRO A 429 -10.22 38.98 -16.67
CA PRO A 429 -9.68 40.35 -16.49
C PRO A 429 -8.35 40.40 -15.72
N GLY A 430 -7.87 39.23 -15.27
CA GLY A 430 -6.68 39.15 -14.43
C GLY A 430 -6.95 39.67 -13.00
N ARG A 431 -5.88 39.84 -12.25
CA ARG A 431 -5.95 40.39 -10.90
C ARG A 431 -5.89 41.92 -10.98
N PRO A 432 -6.81 42.65 -10.32
CA PRO A 432 -6.76 44.10 -10.29
C PRO A 432 -5.39 44.60 -9.78
N LYS A 433 -4.85 45.65 -10.44
CA LYS A 433 -3.58 46.26 -10.05
C LYS A 433 -3.65 46.72 -8.59
N GLY A 434 -2.62 46.48 -7.81
CA GLY A 434 -2.57 46.87 -6.39
C GLY A 434 -3.24 45.89 -5.40
N THR A 435 -3.96 44.87 -5.86
CA THR A 435 -4.55 43.87 -4.96
C THR A 435 -3.46 43.02 -4.30
N ARG A 436 -3.40 43.03 -2.96
CA ARG A 436 -2.51 42.13 -2.19
C ARG A 436 -3.28 40.88 -1.74
N SER A 437 -2.59 39.71 -1.73
CA SER A 437 -3.15 38.52 -1.10
C SER A 437 -3.10 38.69 0.40
N PRO A 438 -4.15 38.28 1.13
CA PRO A 438 -4.07 38.20 2.58
C PRO A 438 -2.97 37.23 3.00
N PRO A 439 -2.35 37.42 4.18
CA PRO A 439 -1.42 36.46 4.74
C PRO A 439 -2.06 35.07 4.83
N ARG A 440 -1.31 34.04 4.49
CA ARG A 440 -1.81 32.66 4.62
C ARG A 440 -1.70 32.21 6.07
N THR A 441 -2.73 31.53 6.55
CA THR A 441 -2.70 30.89 7.87
C THR A 441 -1.61 29.81 7.92
N ARG A 442 -0.79 29.85 8.97
CA ARG A 442 0.20 28.80 9.25
C ARG A 442 -0.42 27.74 10.14
N TYR A 443 -0.11 26.48 9.85
CA TYR A 443 -0.57 25.32 10.61
C TYR A 443 0.66 24.56 11.13
N PRO A 444 0.84 24.42 12.45
CA PRO A 444 1.89 23.58 13.00
C PRO A 444 1.68 22.12 12.62
N ALA A 445 2.77 21.37 12.46
CA ALA A 445 2.66 19.93 12.31
C ALA A 445 2.19 19.29 13.62
N ILE A 446 1.32 18.29 13.51
CA ILE A 446 0.65 17.65 14.64
C ILE A 446 1.53 16.50 15.13
N LYS A 447 1.87 16.52 16.43
CA LYS A 447 2.49 15.36 17.08
C LYS A 447 1.44 14.27 17.24
N LYS A 448 1.78 13.03 16.90
CA LYS A 448 0.92 11.89 17.19
C LYS A 448 0.74 11.78 18.71
N ALA A 449 -0.48 11.54 19.18
CA ALA A 449 -0.71 11.22 20.58
C ALA A 449 0.06 9.94 20.93
N ALA A 450 0.72 9.93 22.08
CA ALA A 450 1.54 8.82 22.55
C ALA A 450 0.69 7.59 22.93
#